data_b73063c002651e88cc764016de9b5452
#
_entry.id   b73063c002651e88cc764016de9b5452
#
_cell.length_a   1.000
_cell.length_b   1.000
_cell.length_c   1.000
_cell.angle_alpha   90.00
_cell.angle_beta   90.00
_cell.angle_gamma   90.00
#
_symmetry.space_group_name_H-M   'P 1'
#
loop_
_entity.id
_entity.type
_entity.pdbx_description
1 polymer ?
#
loop_
_entity_poly.entity_id
_entity_poly.type
_entity_poly.pdbx_seq_one_letter_code
_entity_poly.pdbx_strand_id
1 'polypeptide(L)'
;GLAKGVDDVVYVKIGTGIGAGLISGGRLHRGGQGCAGDVGHVAVVDDTDVVCRCGNVGCLEALAGGGALAREGTRAAREGRSGYLAEVLASGRPINGSDISTAARHGDPVSVELLARSGRLIGTTLATVVNFYNPSLIVIGGQVANAGDVLLAAIRQVVYRRSLPLATRDLRIVHSALGD
;
A
#
# COMPACT_ATOMS: atom_id res chain seq x y z
N GLY A 1 6.90 11.94 17.48
CA GLY A 1 6.36 11.48 16.19
C GLY A 1 4.87 11.19 16.30
N LEU A 2 4.18 10.91 15.20
CA LEU A 2 2.71 10.70 15.09
C LEU A 2 2.14 9.61 16.01
N ALA A 3 2.94 8.61 16.39
CA ALA A 3 2.56 7.49 17.24
C ALA A 3 2.94 7.68 18.73
N LYS A 4 3.47 8.84 19.13
CA LYS A 4 3.84 9.08 20.52
C LYS A 4 2.58 9.07 21.40
N GLY A 5 2.54 8.16 22.39
CA GLY A 5 1.40 8.03 23.31
C GLY A 5 0.21 7.26 22.72
N VAL A 6 0.39 6.53 21.62
CA VAL A 6 -0.61 5.62 21.05
C VAL A 6 -0.11 4.18 21.21
N ASP A 7 -0.89 3.37 21.91
CA ASP A 7 -0.48 2.02 22.32
C ASP A 7 -0.73 0.96 21.24
N ASP A 8 -1.76 1.14 20.40
CA ASP A 8 -2.13 0.17 19.37
C ASP A 8 -2.03 0.82 17.98
N VAL A 9 -0.95 0.49 17.28
CA VAL A 9 -0.57 1.10 15.99
C VAL A 9 -0.25 0.02 14.95
N VAL A 10 -0.68 0.25 13.73
CA VAL A 10 -0.22 -0.49 12.55
C VAL A 10 0.58 0.46 11.67
N TYR A 11 1.86 0.19 11.47
CA TYR A 11 2.68 0.89 10.49
C TYR A 11 2.78 0.04 9.23
N VAL A 12 2.34 0.57 8.09
CA VAL A 12 2.40 -0.11 6.79
C VAL A 12 3.42 0.57 5.91
N LYS A 13 4.42 -0.19 5.47
CA LYS A 13 5.42 0.27 4.50
C LYS A 13 5.05 -0.22 3.11
N ILE A 14 4.88 0.72 2.17
CA ILE A 14 4.61 0.46 0.76
C ILE A 14 5.81 0.95 -0.04
N GLY A 15 6.74 0.03 -0.28
CA GLY A 15 7.92 0.19 -1.12
C GLY A 15 7.80 -0.70 -2.36
N THR A 16 8.89 -1.34 -2.76
CA THR A 16 8.85 -2.39 -3.80
C THR A 16 7.86 -3.49 -3.43
N GLY A 17 7.88 -3.91 -2.15
CA GLY A 17 6.90 -4.79 -1.55
C GLY A 17 6.01 -4.07 -0.54
N ILE A 18 5.21 -4.86 0.21
CA ILE A 18 4.32 -4.38 1.27
C ILE A 18 4.58 -5.19 2.54
N GLY A 19 4.78 -4.48 3.64
CA GLY A 19 4.88 -5.10 4.97
C GLY A 19 4.28 -4.20 6.02
N ALA A 20 4.00 -4.75 7.20
CA ALA A 20 3.51 -3.97 8.34
C ALA A 20 4.29 -4.27 9.62
N GLY A 21 4.29 -3.31 10.52
CA GLY A 21 4.71 -3.49 11.90
C GLY A 21 3.50 -3.27 12.81
N LEU A 22 3.31 -4.14 13.78
CA LEU A 22 2.21 -4.10 14.73
C LEU A 22 2.74 -3.69 16.10
N ILE A 23 2.14 -2.67 16.70
CA ILE A 23 2.43 -2.22 18.08
C ILE A 23 1.17 -2.45 18.89
N SER A 24 1.26 -3.25 19.94
CA SER A 24 0.16 -3.53 20.87
C SER A 24 0.57 -3.25 22.30
N GLY A 25 -0.25 -2.49 23.01
CA GLY A 25 0.08 -2.06 24.37
C GLY A 25 1.42 -1.32 24.44
N GLY A 26 1.73 -0.50 23.44
CA GLY A 26 2.99 0.26 23.33
C GLY A 26 4.24 -0.57 22.99
N ARG A 27 4.09 -1.86 22.67
CA ARG A 27 5.21 -2.78 22.37
C ARG A 27 5.10 -3.37 20.98
N LEU A 28 6.24 -3.54 20.31
CA LEU A 28 6.31 -4.20 19.03
C LEU A 28 5.88 -5.67 19.16
N HIS A 29 4.78 -6.02 18.48
CA HIS A 29 4.30 -7.39 18.40
C HIS A 29 5.05 -8.14 17.29
N ARG A 30 5.84 -9.13 17.68
CA ARG A 30 6.70 -9.90 16.74
C ARG A 30 6.05 -11.20 16.26
N GLY A 31 5.06 -11.71 17.01
CA GLY A 31 4.52 -13.05 16.79
C GLY A 31 5.50 -14.16 17.20
N GLY A 32 5.05 -15.40 17.08
CA GLY A 32 5.82 -16.58 17.52
C GLY A 32 7.13 -16.81 16.74
N GLN A 33 7.17 -16.41 15.47
CA GLN A 33 8.33 -16.59 14.57
C GLN A 33 8.92 -15.26 14.08
N GLY A 34 8.50 -14.12 14.65
CA GLY A 34 8.97 -12.81 14.24
C GLY A 34 8.32 -12.25 12.96
N CYS A 35 7.31 -12.92 12.42
CA CYS A 35 6.68 -12.58 11.13
C CYS A 35 5.34 -11.85 11.29
N ALA A 36 4.99 -11.38 12.49
CA ALA A 36 3.76 -10.60 12.65
C ALA A 36 3.80 -9.32 11.83
N GLY A 37 2.76 -9.09 11.03
CA GLY A 37 2.68 -7.94 10.13
C GLY A 37 3.09 -8.22 8.68
N ASP A 38 3.36 -9.46 8.31
CA ASP A 38 3.68 -9.84 6.92
C ASP A 38 2.42 -9.87 6.03
N VAL A 39 1.72 -8.74 6.00
CA VAL A 39 0.46 -8.55 5.27
C VAL A 39 0.62 -8.59 3.76
N GLY A 40 1.83 -8.39 3.27
CA GLY A 40 2.14 -8.41 1.84
C GLY A 40 1.92 -9.78 1.19
N HIS A 41 1.97 -10.84 1.96
CA HIS A 41 1.77 -12.22 1.48
C HIS A 41 0.36 -12.78 1.74
N VAL A 42 -0.57 -11.94 2.20
CA VAL A 42 -1.99 -12.30 2.26
C VAL A 42 -2.54 -12.36 0.84
N ALA A 43 -3.23 -13.45 0.48
CA ALA A 43 -3.93 -13.56 -0.80
C ALA A 43 -5.13 -12.61 -0.80
N VAL A 44 -5.22 -11.78 -1.83
CA VAL A 44 -6.30 -10.78 -2.00
C VAL A 44 -7.12 -11.00 -3.25
N VAL A 45 -6.66 -11.87 -4.14
CA VAL A 45 -7.34 -12.30 -5.36
C VAL A 45 -7.00 -13.77 -5.57
N ASP A 46 -8.03 -14.62 -5.71
CA ASP A 46 -7.85 -16.05 -5.92
C ASP A 46 -7.73 -16.42 -7.41
N ASP A 47 -8.46 -15.71 -8.27
CA ASP A 47 -8.47 -15.94 -9.72
C ASP A 47 -7.47 -15.00 -10.42
N THR A 48 -6.21 -15.38 -10.37
CA THR A 48 -5.10 -14.63 -11.00
C THR A 48 -3.90 -15.52 -11.25
N ASP A 49 -3.15 -15.26 -12.32
CA ASP A 49 -1.88 -15.93 -12.63
C ASP A 49 -0.66 -15.19 -12.05
N VAL A 50 -0.88 -14.15 -11.24
CA VAL A 50 0.22 -13.36 -10.69
C VAL A 50 0.88 -14.09 -9.53
N VAL A 51 2.05 -14.68 -9.82
CA VAL A 51 2.88 -15.36 -8.85
C VAL A 51 3.70 -14.36 -8.05
N CYS A 52 3.64 -14.47 -6.72
CA CYS A 52 4.48 -13.72 -5.80
C CYS A 52 5.87 -14.34 -5.68
N ARG A 53 6.87 -13.54 -5.32
CA ARG A 53 8.23 -14.05 -5.01
C ARG A 53 8.28 -15.09 -3.85
N CYS A 54 7.25 -15.14 -3.00
CA CYS A 54 7.12 -16.18 -1.98
C CYS A 54 6.65 -17.54 -2.52
N GLY A 55 6.31 -17.62 -3.82
CA GLY A 55 5.81 -18.83 -4.49
C GLY A 55 4.29 -18.95 -4.52
N ASN A 56 3.55 -18.16 -3.74
CA ASN A 56 2.10 -18.15 -3.74
C ASN A 56 1.52 -17.24 -4.84
N VAL A 57 0.25 -17.45 -5.18
CA VAL A 57 -0.48 -16.66 -6.16
C VAL A 57 -1.39 -15.65 -5.45
N GLY A 58 -1.59 -14.48 -6.06
CA GLY A 58 -2.58 -13.49 -5.60
C GLY A 58 -2.20 -12.70 -4.35
N CYS A 59 -0.95 -12.73 -3.92
CA CYS A 59 -0.49 -11.95 -2.76
C CYS A 59 -0.67 -10.45 -2.96
N LEU A 60 -1.02 -9.74 -1.88
CA LEU A 60 -1.17 -8.29 -1.86
C LEU A 60 0.03 -7.55 -2.45
N GLU A 61 1.26 -7.92 -2.04
CA GLU A 61 2.50 -7.32 -2.54
C GLU A 61 2.64 -7.46 -4.05
N ALA A 62 2.35 -8.64 -4.59
CA ALA A 62 2.49 -8.93 -6.02
C ALA A 62 1.49 -8.19 -6.90
N LEU A 63 0.38 -7.72 -6.32
CA LEU A 63 -0.72 -7.02 -7.01
C LEU A 63 -0.78 -5.52 -6.73
N ALA A 64 -0.27 -5.07 -5.57
CA ALA A 64 -0.44 -3.69 -5.10
C ALA A 64 0.87 -3.01 -4.65
N GLY A 65 1.97 -3.73 -4.53
CA GLY A 65 3.27 -3.15 -4.17
C GLY A 65 3.91 -2.33 -5.29
N GLY A 66 4.98 -1.62 -4.97
CA GLY A 66 5.70 -0.79 -5.95
C GLY A 66 6.24 -1.58 -7.14
N GLY A 67 6.58 -2.85 -6.94
CA GLY A 67 6.96 -3.74 -8.04
C GLY A 67 5.81 -4.03 -9.01
N ALA A 68 4.59 -4.21 -8.49
CA ALA A 68 3.39 -4.35 -9.31
C ALA A 68 3.08 -3.06 -10.08
N LEU A 69 3.13 -1.93 -9.40
CA LEU A 69 2.93 -0.61 -10.02
C LEU A 69 3.94 -0.34 -11.13
N ALA A 70 5.22 -0.66 -10.90
CA ALA A 70 6.27 -0.52 -11.90
C ALA A 70 6.02 -1.38 -13.15
N ARG A 71 5.60 -2.61 -12.97
CA ARG A 71 5.25 -3.54 -14.06
C ARG A 71 4.07 -3.03 -14.89
N GLU A 72 3.00 -2.63 -14.23
CA GLU A 72 1.80 -2.11 -14.89
C GLU A 72 2.06 -0.75 -15.57
N GLY A 73 2.81 0.14 -14.92
CA GLY A 73 3.23 1.41 -15.51
C GLY A 73 4.12 1.22 -16.74
N THR A 74 5.05 0.26 -16.71
CA THR A 74 5.90 -0.08 -17.86
C THR A 74 5.05 -0.59 -19.03
N ARG A 75 4.04 -1.42 -18.75
CA ARG A 75 3.10 -1.89 -19.76
C ARG A 75 2.34 -0.72 -20.36
N ALA A 76 1.77 0.16 -19.54
CA ALA A 76 1.02 1.32 -19.98
C ALA A 76 1.86 2.29 -20.84
N ALA A 77 3.12 2.50 -20.47
CA ALA A 77 4.07 3.31 -21.24
C ALA A 77 4.33 2.72 -22.65
N ARG A 78 4.58 1.41 -22.72
CA ARG A 78 4.82 0.70 -23.99
C ARG A 78 3.58 0.68 -24.90
N GLU A 79 2.40 0.66 -24.31
CA GLU A 79 1.12 0.72 -25.02
C GLU A 79 0.70 2.15 -25.40
N GLY A 80 1.52 3.16 -25.07
CA GLY A 80 1.23 4.57 -25.37
C GLY A 80 0.10 5.19 -24.54
N ARG A 81 -0.30 4.56 -23.42
CA ARG A 81 -1.39 5.02 -22.54
C ARG A 81 -0.96 6.09 -21.52
N SER A 82 0.33 6.24 -21.28
CA SER A 82 0.90 7.26 -20.41
C SER A 82 2.10 7.90 -21.07
N GLY A 83 1.98 9.15 -21.49
CA GLY A 83 3.07 9.93 -22.06
C GLY A 83 4.18 10.17 -21.04
N TYR A 84 3.81 10.49 -19.79
CA TYR A 84 4.77 10.71 -18.71
C TYR A 84 5.68 9.49 -18.48
N LEU A 85 5.08 8.31 -18.35
CA LEU A 85 5.84 7.07 -18.13
C LEU A 85 6.63 6.63 -19.38
N ALA A 86 6.14 6.96 -20.58
CA ALA A 86 6.88 6.73 -21.82
C ALA A 86 8.17 7.58 -21.87
N GLU A 87 8.13 8.83 -21.44
CA GLU A 87 9.32 9.69 -21.32
C GLU A 87 10.34 9.11 -20.32
N VAL A 88 9.86 8.58 -19.18
CA VAL A 88 10.73 7.88 -18.22
C VAL A 88 11.44 6.71 -18.87
N LEU A 89 10.74 5.85 -19.63
CA LEU A 89 11.36 4.74 -20.37
C LEU A 89 12.33 5.22 -21.45
N ALA A 90 11.99 6.28 -22.16
CA ALA A 90 12.84 6.86 -23.22
C ALA A 90 14.16 7.42 -22.67
N SER A 91 14.21 7.78 -21.36
CA SER A 91 15.44 8.18 -20.67
C SER A 91 16.42 7.02 -20.40
N GLY A 92 16.05 5.78 -20.74
CA GLY A 92 16.88 4.57 -20.58
C GLY A 92 16.85 3.93 -19.19
N ARG A 93 16.03 4.42 -18.26
CA ARG A 93 15.91 3.81 -16.94
C ARG A 93 14.58 3.05 -16.74
N PRO A 94 14.56 2.02 -15.90
CA PRO A 94 13.32 1.32 -15.59
C PRO A 94 12.37 2.21 -14.76
N ILE A 95 11.07 2.04 -14.99
CA ILE A 95 10.03 2.64 -14.16
C ILE A 95 9.99 1.93 -12.81
N ASN A 96 9.81 2.69 -11.74
CA ASN A 96 9.62 2.20 -10.38
C ASN A 96 8.32 2.76 -9.75
N GLY A 97 7.99 2.32 -8.53
CA GLY A 97 6.77 2.76 -7.86
C GLY A 97 6.71 4.27 -7.59
N SER A 98 7.86 4.92 -7.37
CA SER A 98 7.93 6.37 -7.14
C SER A 98 7.63 7.16 -8.42
N ASP A 99 7.94 6.61 -9.60
CA ASP A 99 7.60 7.24 -10.88
C ASP A 99 6.09 7.27 -11.08
N ILE A 100 5.39 6.18 -10.74
CA ILE A 100 3.92 6.13 -10.79
C ILE A 100 3.34 7.21 -9.87
N SER A 101 3.89 7.33 -8.69
CA SER A 101 3.50 8.32 -7.70
C SER A 101 3.72 9.75 -8.20
N THR A 102 4.85 10.00 -8.83
CA THR A 102 5.18 11.31 -9.40
C THR A 102 4.31 11.62 -10.61
N ALA A 103 4.11 10.66 -11.53
CA ALA A 103 3.23 10.81 -12.67
C ALA A 103 1.78 11.14 -12.24
N ALA A 104 1.27 10.46 -11.23
CA ALA A 104 -0.07 10.74 -10.69
C ALA A 104 -0.20 12.18 -10.15
N ARG A 105 0.82 12.70 -9.47
CA ARG A 105 0.85 14.10 -9.01
C ARG A 105 0.85 15.11 -10.17
N HIS A 106 1.38 14.73 -11.32
CA HIS A 106 1.32 15.53 -12.54
C HIS A 106 0.04 15.29 -13.36
N GLY A 107 -0.91 14.55 -12.81
CA GLY A 107 -2.22 14.34 -13.43
C GLY A 107 -2.27 13.21 -14.47
N ASP A 108 -1.25 12.32 -14.52
CA ASP A 108 -1.30 11.17 -15.42
C ASP A 108 -2.44 10.21 -15.01
N PRO A 109 -3.48 10.04 -15.85
CA PRO A 109 -4.69 9.33 -15.46
C PRO A 109 -4.44 7.84 -15.23
N VAL A 110 -3.49 7.25 -15.94
CA VAL A 110 -3.12 5.83 -15.77
C VAL A 110 -2.50 5.62 -14.41
N SER A 111 -1.56 6.48 -14.02
CA SER A 111 -0.88 6.41 -12.72
C SER A 111 -1.86 6.65 -11.55
N VAL A 112 -2.80 7.59 -11.71
CA VAL A 112 -3.88 7.80 -10.74
C VAL A 112 -4.71 6.53 -10.54
N GLU A 113 -5.13 5.86 -11.62
CA GLU A 113 -5.92 4.63 -11.51
C GLU A 113 -5.12 3.47 -10.93
N LEU A 114 -3.84 3.32 -11.29
CA LEU A 114 -2.96 2.30 -10.71
C LEU A 114 -2.82 2.48 -9.20
N LEU A 115 -2.62 3.71 -8.71
CA LEU A 115 -2.54 4.00 -7.27
C LEU A 115 -3.88 3.78 -6.58
N ALA A 116 -5.00 4.20 -7.19
CA ALA A 116 -6.32 3.99 -6.63
C ALA A 116 -6.64 2.49 -6.49
N ARG A 117 -6.32 1.68 -7.52
CA ARG A 117 -6.47 0.22 -7.47
C ARG A 117 -5.61 -0.40 -6.37
N SER A 118 -4.34 -0.02 -6.30
CA SER A 118 -3.43 -0.47 -5.23
C SER A 118 -4.00 -0.12 -3.86
N GLY A 119 -4.45 1.12 -3.66
CA GLY A 119 -5.07 1.57 -2.41
C GLY A 119 -6.33 0.78 -2.03
N ARG A 120 -7.16 0.38 -3.01
CA ARG A 120 -8.33 -0.46 -2.76
C ARG A 120 -7.95 -1.85 -2.25
N LEU A 121 -6.94 -2.50 -2.84
CA LEU A 121 -6.46 -3.82 -2.40
C LEU A 121 -5.84 -3.74 -1.00
N ILE A 122 -4.97 -2.75 -0.76
CA ILE A 122 -4.38 -2.51 0.56
C ILE A 122 -5.47 -2.22 1.58
N GLY A 123 -6.44 -1.36 1.24
CA GLY A 123 -7.57 -1.02 2.10
C GLY A 123 -8.41 -2.23 2.49
N THR A 124 -8.61 -3.20 1.58
CA THR A 124 -9.33 -4.45 1.87
C THR A 124 -8.60 -5.28 2.92
N THR A 125 -7.29 -5.44 2.78
CA THR A 125 -6.46 -6.15 3.78
C THR A 125 -6.46 -5.40 5.11
N LEU A 126 -6.30 -4.08 5.08
CA LEU A 126 -6.30 -3.26 6.31
C LEU A 126 -7.65 -3.25 7.01
N ALA A 127 -8.78 -3.33 6.29
CA ALA A 127 -10.09 -3.49 6.92
C ALA A 127 -10.18 -4.79 7.73
N THR A 128 -9.60 -5.88 7.22
CA THR A 128 -9.48 -7.13 7.99
C THR A 128 -8.61 -6.93 9.23
N VAL A 129 -7.48 -6.26 9.08
CA VAL A 129 -6.59 -5.93 10.21
C VAL A 129 -7.32 -5.06 11.27
N VAL A 130 -8.09 -4.06 10.84
CA VAL A 130 -8.89 -3.21 11.74
C VAL A 130 -9.91 -4.02 12.53
N ASN A 131 -10.65 -4.91 11.86
CA ASN A 131 -11.66 -5.73 12.52
C ASN A 131 -11.06 -6.80 13.45
N PHE A 132 -9.86 -7.26 13.18
CA PHE A 132 -9.17 -8.30 13.93
C PHE A 132 -8.28 -7.75 15.05
N TYR A 133 -7.53 -6.68 14.76
CA TYR A 133 -6.51 -6.14 15.65
C TYR A 133 -6.96 -4.88 16.39
N ASN A 134 -7.92 -4.14 15.84
CA ASN A 134 -8.51 -2.92 16.40
C ASN A 134 -7.48 -1.82 16.76
N PRO A 135 -6.64 -1.37 15.83
CA PRO A 135 -5.68 -0.31 16.10
C PRO A 135 -6.36 1.06 16.25
N SER A 136 -5.76 1.96 17.03
CA SER A 136 -6.18 3.37 17.11
C SER A 136 -5.55 4.24 16.01
N LEU A 137 -4.44 3.76 15.42
CA LEU A 137 -3.69 4.49 14.41
C LEU A 137 -3.13 3.54 13.35
N ILE A 138 -3.34 3.87 12.09
CA ILE A 138 -2.63 3.28 10.96
C ILE A 138 -1.74 4.34 10.34
N VAL A 139 -0.47 4.06 10.20
CA VAL A 139 0.52 4.94 9.56
C VAL A 139 0.95 4.31 8.25
N ILE A 140 0.76 5.02 7.15
CA ILE A 140 1.15 4.58 5.80
C ILE A 140 2.45 5.30 5.41
N GLY A 141 3.50 4.52 5.18
CA GLY A 141 4.83 5.03 4.78
C GLY A 141 5.42 4.25 3.60
N GLY A 142 6.64 4.60 3.23
CA GLY A 142 7.36 4.04 2.09
C GLY A 142 7.25 4.89 0.83
N GLN A 143 8.13 4.60 -0.13
CA GLN A 143 8.32 5.46 -1.33
C GLN A 143 7.05 5.63 -2.18
N VAL A 144 6.19 4.61 -2.24
CA VAL A 144 4.91 4.69 -2.97
C VAL A 144 3.90 5.56 -2.24
N ALA A 145 3.93 5.57 -0.91
CA ALA A 145 2.99 6.35 -0.09
C ALA A 145 3.23 7.87 -0.17
N ASN A 146 4.46 8.31 -0.48
CA ASN A 146 4.81 9.73 -0.64
C ASN A 146 4.21 10.40 -1.89
N ALA A 147 3.33 9.72 -2.57
CA ALA A 147 2.76 10.02 -3.88
C ALA A 147 1.61 11.02 -3.92
N GLY A 148 1.23 11.58 -2.81
CA GLY A 148 0.01 12.39 -2.73
C GLY A 148 -1.18 11.60 -2.17
N ASP A 149 -2.36 12.22 -2.18
CA ASP A 149 -3.51 11.70 -1.44
C ASP A 149 -4.27 10.54 -2.09
N VAL A 150 -4.02 10.23 -3.36
CA VAL A 150 -4.80 9.22 -4.13
C VAL A 150 -4.78 7.86 -3.46
N LEU A 151 -3.59 7.35 -3.14
CA LEU A 151 -3.42 6.05 -2.49
C LEU A 151 -4.06 6.03 -1.10
N LEU A 152 -3.78 7.05 -0.28
CA LEU A 152 -4.30 7.15 1.07
C LEU A 152 -5.83 7.32 1.09
N ALA A 153 -6.37 8.12 0.18
CA ALA A 153 -7.82 8.29 0.04
C ALA A 153 -8.52 6.98 -0.31
N ALA A 154 -7.96 6.20 -1.26
CA ALA A 154 -8.49 4.89 -1.63
C ALA A 154 -8.43 3.89 -0.47
N ILE A 155 -7.33 3.87 0.30
CA ILE A 155 -7.20 3.05 1.51
C ILE A 155 -8.28 3.43 2.53
N ARG A 156 -8.40 4.71 2.87
CA ARG A 156 -9.38 5.22 3.83
C ARG A 156 -10.81 4.86 3.44
N GLN A 157 -11.17 5.08 2.17
CA GLN A 157 -12.49 4.78 1.65
C GLN A 157 -12.87 3.32 1.88
N VAL A 158 -11.97 2.38 1.61
CA VAL A 158 -12.24 0.96 1.77
C VAL A 158 -12.28 0.56 3.25
N VAL A 159 -11.31 1.02 4.05
CA VAL A 159 -11.26 0.70 5.48
C VAL A 159 -12.52 1.17 6.19
N TYR A 160 -12.90 2.44 6.05
CA TYR A 160 -14.09 2.97 6.72
C TYR A 160 -15.40 2.35 6.23
N ARG A 161 -15.46 1.93 4.98
CA ARG A 161 -16.65 1.25 4.44
C ARG A 161 -16.79 -0.20 4.88
N ARG A 162 -15.66 -0.92 5.09
CA ARG A 162 -15.66 -2.39 5.34
C ARG A 162 -15.44 -2.76 6.79
N SER A 163 -15.05 -1.83 7.63
CA SER A 163 -14.83 -2.09 9.05
C SER A 163 -16.07 -1.75 9.87
N LEU A 164 -16.17 -2.37 11.04
CA LEU A 164 -17.24 -2.07 11.98
C LEU A 164 -17.18 -0.59 12.41
N PRO A 165 -18.32 0.13 12.47
CA PRO A 165 -18.34 1.55 12.89
C PRO A 165 -17.69 1.78 14.25
N LEU A 166 -17.86 0.84 15.20
CA LEU A 166 -17.24 0.93 16.53
C LEU A 166 -15.70 0.86 16.45
N ALA A 167 -15.15 0.03 15.55
CA ALA A 167 -13.71 -0.13 15.36
C ALA A 167 -13.07 1.07 14.64
N THR A 168 -13.85 1.86 13.92
CA THR A 168 -13.36 3.00 13.13
C THR A 168 -13.68 4.36 13.72
N ARG A 169 -14.47 4.44 14.80
CA ARG A 169 -14.93 5.69 15.37
C ARG A 169 -13.78 6.66 15.68
N ASP A 170 -12.72 6.15 16.30
CA ASP A 170 -11.55 6.94 16.70
C ASP A 170 -10.28 6.58 15.93
N LEU A 171 -10.40 5.70 14.91
CA LEU A 171 -9.30 5.27 14.07
C LEU A 171 -8.78 6.41 13.21
N ARG A 172 -7.48 6.65 13.25
CA ARG A 172 -6.79 7.57 12.35
C ARG A 172 -5.95 6.79 11.36
N ILE A 173 -6.03 7.17 10.09
CA ILE A 173 -5.19 6.62 9.02
C ILE A 173 -4.44 7.81 8.41
N VAL A 174 -3.12 7.84 8.54
CA VAL A 174 -2.30 9.00 8.21
C VAL A 174 -1.04 8.62 7.43
N HIS A 175 -0.47 9.58 6.71
CA HIS A 175 0.88 9.44 6.17
C HIS A 175 1.93 9.43 7.27
N SER A 176 3.01 8.66 7.04
CA SER A 176 4.22 8.75 7.86
C SER A 176 4.84 10.15 7.70
N ALA A 177 5.22 10.75 8.84
CA ALA A 177 6.02 11.96 8.84
C ALA A 177 7.53 11.65 8.78
N LEU A 178 7.90 10.37 8.84
CA LEU A 178 9.28 9.92 8.68
C LEU A 178 9.54 9.80 7.18
N GLY A 179 10.60 10.42 6.70
CA GLY A 179 11.16 10.07 5.41
C GLY A 179 11.60 8.59 5.38
N ASP A 180 11.85 8.05 4.19
CA ASP A 180 12.40 6.70 4.01
C ASP A 180 13.76 6.54 4.68
#